data_2e7032cceb05a239a646957df1c5ce3a
#
_entry.id   2e7032cceb05a239a646957df1c5ce3a
#
_cell.length_a   1.000
_cell.length_b   1.000
_cell.length_c   1.000
_cell.angle_alpha   90.00
_cell.angle_beta   90.00
_cell.angle_gamma   90.00
#
_symmetry.space_group_name_H-M   'P 1'
#
loop_
_entity.id
_entity.type
_entity.pdbx_description
1 polymer ?
#
loop_
_entity_poly.entity_id
_entity_poly.type
_entity_poly.pdbx_seq_one_letter_code
_entity_poly.pdbx_strand_id
1 'polypeptide(L)'
;MRKMQPVLSWNMASSFPDCLKRGKTSGAEYRAPMFEGDDGILYFNELRERDYKSYKEKKMQYRSGAQDNTFLHELGHHIDALLEPKAYSMVEHQWNMEKVNRELIEKELSRYALENRAEFEAELISATLRGKTFSKELLSYSNLHNPEQNEGIAKTLLQYASGKDICTPVDLVREKFDRMMKVLFRQEGASLEIGILASEEAQDFIETHSSVLNGSFRQVEMSEAMRKRLERSNYVFSGLKTFHELNEAFPSLLDENGNRKTFERFLNDVRKIDETYNSNYLRAEFNFVQASAEMAAKWERFMQDGDRYYLQYRTAGDAKVRPTHAEMAGITLPASDPFWEEFYPPNGWGCRCSVVQVRKSKYPATDHEEAMARGESALELDKKGMFRFNAGMEQKTMPDYNPYTIKRCKDCDMNNGKMELVFVPENELCAACKLVRELAKADAKQTRAAAKPLQGTIIRNTHFHHDVNITGTSIREWTNQPHKHFKAKNQMLLDINNVFSNAAYLGTTDNHKGIKRVVQSHIFEVEVSGEKNLLIVREYDWGEYVLHSISDSPELYNKIKKE
;
A
#
# COMPACT_ATOMS: atom_id res chain seq x y z
N MET A 1 2.00 5.97 -11.13
CA MET A 1 2.55 6.12 -9.76
C MET A 1 4.01 5.66 -9.60
N ARG A 2 4.53 4.63 -10.29
CA ARG A 2 5.92 4.17 -10.11
C ARG A 2 6.99 5.24 -10.36
N LYS A 3 6.78 6.18 -11.29
CA LYS A 3 7.70 7.28 -11.59
C LYS A 3 7.51 8.53 -10.70
N MET A 4 6.47 8.57 -9.87
CA MET A 4 6.23 9.71 -8.98
C MET A 4 6.93 9.58 -7.61
N GLN A 5 7.45 8.41 -7.22
CA GLN A 5 8.10 8.22 -5.93
C GLN A 5 9.40 9.03 -5.75
N PRO A 6 10.27 9.21 -6.75
CA PRO A 6 11.44 10.09 -6.61
C PRO A 6 11.07 11.56 -6.35
N VAL A 7 9.92 12.00 -6.87
CA VAL A 7 9.43 13.38 -6.71
C VAL A 7 8.86 13.61 -5.31
N LEU A 8 8.37 12.56 -4.64
CA LEU A 8 7.84 12.63 -3.27
C LEU A 8 8.91 12.43 -2.19
N SER A 9 10.11 11.95 -2.54
CA SER A 9 11.27 11.93 -1.64
C SER A 9 11.93 13.31 -1.61
N TRP A 10 11.26 14.26 -1.02
CA TRP A 10 11.75 15.61 -0.86
C TRP A 10 13.00 15.65 0.01
N ASN A 11 14.15 15.75 -0.62
CA ASN A 11 15.24 16.49 -0.01
C ASN A 11 14.85 17.97 -0.11
N MET A 12 14.32 18.54 0.96
CA MET A 12 14.37 19.98 1.15
C MET A 12 15.85 20.36 1.28
N ALA A 13 16.55 20.32 0.17
CA ALA A 13 17.90 20.85 0.12
C ALA A 13 17.77 22.35 0.36
N SER A 14 18.39 22.83 1.42
CA SER A 14 18.56 24.23 1.77
C SER A 14 19.29 25.07 0.72
N SER A 15 19.57 24.51 -0.44
CA SER A 15 20.25 25.15 -1.55
C SER A 15 19.49 24.94 -2.86
N PHE A 16 18.61 25.90 -3.16
CA PHE A 16 18.14 26.06 -4.52
C PHE A 16 19.32 26.37 -5.46
N PRO A 17 19.33 25.82 -6.70
CA PRO A 17 20.30 26.22 -7.70
C PRO A 17 20.30 27.74 -7.87
N ASP A 18 21.49 28.34 -8.08
CA ASP A 18 21.65 29.81 -8.18
C ASP A 18 20.79 30.47 -9.26
N CYS A 19 20.32 29.72 -10.26
CA CYS A 19 19.39 30.20 -11.28
C CYS A 19 18.01 30.62 -10.74
N LEU A 20 17.58 30.07 -9.60
CA LEU A 20 16.31 30.44 -8.95
C LEU A 20 16.47 31.58 -7.94
N LYS A 21 17.69 31.87 -7.49
CA LYS A 21 17.98 32.97 -6.56
C LYS A 21 17.95 34.35 -7.23
N ARG A 22 18.01 34.42 -8.57
CA ARG A 22 18.09 35.68 -9.34
C ARG A 22 16.72 36.06 -9.91
N GLY A 23 15.91 36.76 -9.13
CA GLY A 23 14.86 37.65 -9.64
C GLY A 23 13.66 37.03 -10.33
N LYS A 24 13.47 35.73 -10.35
CA LYS A 24 12.27 35.10 -10.92
C LYS A 24 11.04 35.35 -10.07
N THR A 25 9.94 35.61 -10.73
CA THR A 25 8.67 36.01 -10.13
C THR A 25 7.74 34.84 -9.76
N SER A 26 8.12 33.60 -10.08
CA SER A 26 7.33 32.39 -9.81
C SER A 26 7.50 31.85 -8.39
N GLY A 27 6.43 31.34 -7.78
CA GLY A 27 6.45 30.69 -6.48
C GLY A 27 6.99 29.24 -6.53
N ALA A 28 6.76 28.57 -7.65
CA ALA A 28 7.33 27.28 -8.01
C ALA A 28 7.51 27.18 -9.53
N GLU A 29 8.18 26.17 -10.01
CA GLU A 29 8.42 25.92 -11.43
C GLU A 29 8.64 24.41 -11.62
N TYR A 30 7.94 23.82 -12.58
CA TYR A 30 8.25 22.49 -13.07
C TYR A 30 9.17 22.59 -14.30
N ARG A 31 10.20 21.77 -14.33
CA ARG A 31 11.07 21.63 -15.49
C ARG A 31 10.89 20.24 -16.08
N ALA A 32 10.30 20.18 -17.26
CA ALA A 32 10.09 18.94 -17.98
C ALA A 32 11.40 18.22 -18.31
N PRO A 33 11.38 16.88 -18.46
CA PRO A 33 12.52 16.13 -18.97
C PRO A 33 12.94 16.64 -20.35
N MET A 34 14.24 16.89 -20.52
CA MET A 34 14.78 17.34 -21.82
C MET A 34 15.42 16.20 -22.62
N PHE A 35 15.72 15.08 -21.97
CA PHE A 35 16.38 13.92 -22.57
C PHE A 35 15.72 12.62 -22.11
N GLU A 36 15.86 11.56 -22.92
CA GLU A 36 15.39 10.22 -22.56
C GLU A 36 16.12 9.74 -21.29
N GLY A 37 15.35 9.39 -20.25
CA GLY A 37 15.87 9.03 -18.92
C GLY A 37 15.94 10.16 -17.90
N ASP A 38 15.58 11.39 -18.25
CA ASP A 38 15.45 12.51 -17.32
C ASP A 38 14.06 12.47 -16.66
N ASP A 39 14.00 12.52 -15.32
CA ASP A 39 12.75 12.39 -14.56
C ASP A 39 11.98 13.71 -14.37
N GLY A 40 12.45 14.80 -14.93
CA GLY A 40 11.91 16.14 -14.70
C GLY A 40 12.18 16.63 -13.26
N ILE A 41 12.25 17.93 -13.05
CA ILE A 41 12.57 18.52 -11.74
C ILE A 41 11.50 19.54 -11.36
N LEU A 42 11.00 19.40 -10.14
CA LEU A 42 10.06 20.31 -9.54
C LEU A 42 10.81 21.25 -8.59
N TYR A 43 10.83 22.54 -8.93
CA TYR A 43 11.47 23.57 -8.13
C TYR A 43 10.41 24.31 -7.31
N PHE A 44 10.70 24.57 -6.05
CA PHE A 44 9.80 25.23 -5.15
C PHE A 44 10.50 26.40 -4.42
N ASN A 45 9.90 27.58 -4.40
CA ASN A 45 10.45 28.76 -3.74
C ASN A 45 9.76 29.00 -2.39
N GLU A 46 10.32 28.43 -1.33
CA GLU A 46 9.80 28.51 0.02
C GLU A 46 9.64 29.95 0.56
N LEU A 47 10.51 30.87 0.13
CA LEU A 47 10.46 32.29 0.58
C LEU A 47 9.23 33.03 0.02
N ARG A 48 8.75 32.63 -1.16
CA ARG A 48 7.58 33.26 -1.77
C ARG A 48 6.26 32.68 -1.31
N GLU A 49 6.22 31.47 -0.83
CA GLU A 49 5.01 30.91 -0.26
C GLU A 49 4.54 31.68 0.97
N ARG A 50 5.46 32.26 1.75
CA ARG A 50 5.15 33.14 2.89
C ARG A 50 4.47 34.45 2.44
N ASP A 51 4.83 34.98 1.28
CA ASP A 51 4.29 36.22 0.73
C ASP A 51 3.09 35.97 -0.22
N TYR A 52 2.75 34.74 -0.47
CA TYR A 52 1.75 34.33 -1.45
C TYR A 52 0.34 34.87 -1.10
N LYS A 53 0.00 35.03 0.18
CA LYS A 53 -1.26 35.63 0.60
C LYS A 53 -1.39 37.09 0.12
N SER A 54 -0.33 37.89 0.24
CA SER A 54 -0.35 39.29 -0.21
C SER A 54 -0.32 39.42 -1.73
N TYR A 55 0.30 38.46 -2.43
CA TYR A 55 0.34 38.39 -3.88
C TYR A 55 -1.01 37.96 -4.47
N LYS A 56 -1.71 37.04 -3.80
CA LYS A 56 -3.04 36.56 -4.15
C LYS A 56 -4.10 37.67 -4.11
N GLU A 57 -4.06 38.52 -3.10
CA GLU A 57 -4.95 39.68 -2.95
C GLU A 57 -4.76 40.73 -4.07
N LYS A 58 -3.57 40.80 -4.65
CA LYS A 58 -3.24 41.77 -5.71
C LYS A 58 -3.54 41.28 -7.13
N LYS A 59 -3.64 40.00 -7.40
CA LYS A 59 -3.77 39.44 -8.75
C LYS A 59 -4.91 38.47 -8.96
N MET A 60 -6.03 38.52 -8.36
CA MET A 60 -7.31 37.79 -8.65
C MET A 60 -7.34 36.77 -9.82
N GLN A 61 -6.19 36.23 -10.22
CA GLN A 61 -6.00 35.41 -11.41
C GLN A 61 -6.26 33.91 -11.19
N TYR A 62 -6.25 33.46 -9.95
CA TYR A 62 -6.34 32.03 -9.63
C TYR A 62 -7.72 31.70 -9.10
N ARG A 63 -8.61 31.16 -9.92
CA ARG A 63 -9.94 30.67 -9.53
C ARG A 63 -10.07 29.16 -9.62
N SER A 64 -8.97 28.44 -9.73
CA SER A 64 -9.00 26.99 -9.80
C SER A 64 -9.03 26.33 -8.43
N GLY A 65 -9.28 25.03 -8.39
CA GLY A 65 -9.12 24.23 -7.19
C GLY A 65 -7.67 24.20 -6.65
N ALA A 66 -6.70 24.65 -7.44
CA ALA A 66 -5.28 24.76 -7.08
C ALA A 66 -4.90 26.10 -6.45
N GLN A 67 -5.85 27.03 -6.28
CA GLN A 67 -5.64 28.42 -5.84
C GLN A 67 -4.71 28.60 -4.63
N ASP A 68 -4.66 27.61 -3.74
CA ASP A 68 -3.93 27.69 -2.48
C ASP A 68 -2.72 26.74 -2.45
N ASN A 69 -2.39 26.09 -3.57
CA ASN A 69 -1.35 25.09 -3.59
C ASN A 69 -0.58 25.07 -4.91
N THR A 70 0.43 25.94 -5.00
CA THR A 70 1.35 26.00 -6.12
C THR A 70 2.01 24.63 -6.38
N PHE A 71 2.23 23.84 -5.35
CA PHE A 71 2.79 22.49 -5.48
C PHE A 71 1.89 21.57 -6.32
N LEU A 72 0.57 21.56 -6.09
CA LEU A 72 -0.35 20.74 -6.87
C LEU A 72 -0.44 21.19 -8.33
N HIS A 73 -0.27 22.49 -8.59
CA HIS A 73 -0.22 23.02 -9.93
C HIS A 73 1.01 22.51 -10.69
N GLU A 74 2.20 22.65 -10.10
CA GLU A 74 3.46 22.15 -10.70
C GLU A 74 3.46 20.61 -10.81
N LEU A 75 2.84 19.91 -9.86
CA LEU A 75 2.62 18.47 -9.95
C LEU A 75 1.69 18.13 -11.14
N GLY A 76 0.71 18.99 -11.44
CA GLY A 76 -0.15 18.87 -12.63
C GLY A 76 0.67 18.88 -13.92
N HIS A 77 1.61 19.81 -14.08
CA HIS A 77 2.55 19.83 -15.21
C HIS A 77 3.40 18.58 -15.29
N HIS A 78 3.90 18.08 -14.16
CA HIS A 78 4.69 16.86 -14.13
C HIS A 78 3.88 15.63 -14.57
N ILE A 79 2.64 15.52 -14.11
CA ILE A 79 1.75 14.42 -14.51
C ILE A 79 1.42 14.51 -16.00
N ASP A 80 1.09 15.70 -16.51
CA ASP A 80 0.83 15.92 -17.93
C ASP A 80 2.02 15.53 -18.80
N ALA A 81 3.24 15.91 -18.39
CA ALA A 81 4.47 15.50 -19.10
C ALA A 81 4.70 13.98 -19.09
N LEU A 82 4.28 13.28 -18.04
CA LEU A 82 4.32 11.80 -17.99
C LEU A 82 3.29 11.14 -18.90
N LEU A 83 2.15 11.79 -19.10
CA LEU A 83 1.08 11.31 -19.96
C LEU A 83 1.36 11.54 -21.45
N GLU A 84 1.97 12.67 -21.78
CA GLU A 84 2.29 13.04 -23.15
C GLU A 84 3.67 13.73 -23.27
N PRO A 85 4.78 12.98 -23.17
CA PRO A 85 6.13 13.56 -23.16
C PRO A 85 6.45 14.41 -24.40
N LYS A 86 5.81 14.15 -25.55
CA LYS A 86 5.99 14.90 -26.80
C LYS A 86 5.28 16.26 -26.82
N ALA A 87 4.26 16.46 -26.00
CA ALA A 87 3.52 17.71 -25.93
C ALA A 87 4.33 18.87 -25.32
N TYR A 88 5.43 18.55 -24.63
CA TYR A 88 6.35 19.54 -24.07
C TYR A 88 7.41 20.06 -25.04
N SER A 89 7.38 19.67 -26.31
CA SER A 89 8.22 20.33 -27.32
C SER A 89 7.70 21.77 -27.55
N MET A 90 8.63 22.75 -27.55
CA MET A 90 8.29 24.19 -27.60
C MET A 90 7.44 24.61 -28.84
N VAL A 91 7.33 23.77 -29.83
CA VAL A 91 6.60 24.05 -31.11
C VAL A 91 5.12 23.65 -31.01
N GLU A 92 4.76 22.73 -30.13
CA GLU A 92 3.38 22.21 -29.99
C GLU A 92 2.55 22.90 -28.88
N HIS A 93 3.16 23.82 -28.13
CA HIS A 93 2.50 24.53 -27.03
C HIS A 93 1.46 25.59 -27.47
N GLN A 94 1.31 25.83 -28.77
CA GLN A 94 0.28 26.73 -29.25
C GLN A 94 -1.07 26.02 -29.31
N TRP A 95 -1.74 26.02 -28.17
CA TRP A 95 -3.14 25.61 -28.10
C TRP A 95 -3.98 26.52 -28.99
N ASN A 96 -4.69 25.93 -29.96
CA ASN A 96 -5.54 26.71 -30.84
C ASN A 96 -6.81 27.11 -30.08
N MET A 97 -6.72 28.26 -29.39
CA MET A 97 -7.76 28.82 -28.53
C MET A 97 -9.06 29.12 -29.28
N GLU A 98 -9.06 29.11 -30.61
CA GLU A 98 -10.27 29.33 -31.45
C GLU A 98 -11.21 28.11 -31.42
N LYS A 99 -10.69 26.93 -31.04
CA LYS A 99 -11.44 25.67 -30.99
C LYS A 99 -12.01 25.32 -29.64
N VAL A 100 -11.75 26.11 -28.60
CA VAL A 100 -12.21 25.84 -27.23
C VAL A 100 -13.19 26.89 -26.74
N ASN A 101 -14.13 26.47 -25.90
CA ASN A 101 -15.08 27.37 -25.26
C ASN A 101 -14.42 28.09 -24.07
N ARG A 102 -13.90 29.29 -24.31
CA ARG A 102 -13.16 30.10 -23.32
C ARG A 102 -13.99 30.43 -22.08
N GLU A 103 -15.29 30.73 -22.27
CA GLU A 103 -16.20 31.06 -21.15
C GLU A 103 -16.40 29.83 -20.24
N LEU A 104 -16.53 28.66 -20.83
CA LEU A 104 -16.62 27.39 -20.10
C LEU A 104 -15.35 27.12 -19.28
N ILE A 105 -14.17 27.29 -19.90
CA ILE A 105 -12.89 27.08 -19.21
C ILE A 105 -12.73 28.05 -18.05
N GLU A 106 -13.04 29.34 -18.25
CA GLU A 106 -12.95 30.34 -17.18
C GLU A 106 -13.92 30.04 -16.05
N LYS A 107 -15.13 29.58 -16.38
CA LYS A 107 -16.19 29.27 -15.41
C LYS A 107 -15.91 28.00 -14.61
N GLU A 108 -15.59 26.92 -15.29
CA GLU A 108 -15.43 25.60 -14.63
C GLU A 108 -14.02 25.38 -14.09
N LEU A 109 -13.00 25.94 -14.68
CA LEU A 109 -11.62 25.71 -14.29
C LEU A 109 -10.97 27.00 -13.73
N SER A 110 -10.37 27.81 -14.58
CA SER A 110 -9.80 29.10 -14.18
C SER A 110 -9.48 29.98 -15.39
N ARG A 111 -9.30 31.28 -15.14
CA ARG A 111 -8.79 32.21 -16.15
C ARG A 111 -7.34 31.88 -16.54
N TYR A 112 -6.55 31.38 -15.58
CA TYR A 112 -5.15 31.04 -15.83
C TYR A 112 -4.99 29.85 -16.78
N ALA A 113 -5.92 28.92 -16.78
CA ALA A 113 -6.00 27.81 -17.73
C ALA A 113 -6.15 28.27 -19.20
N LEU A 114 -6.44 29.54 -19.46
CA LEU A 114 -6.54 30.12 -20.80
C LEU A 114 -5.20 30.63 -21.36
N GLU A 115 -4.13 30.64 -20.57
CA GLU A 115 -2.82 31.12 -21.02
C GLU A 115 -2.22 30.23 -22.12
N ASN A 116 -2.27 28.91 -21.91
CA ASN A 116 -1.83 27.92 -22.88
C ASN A 116 -2.31 26.51 -22.46
N ARG A 117 -2.06 25.51 -23.32
CA ARG A 117 -2.48 24.13 -23.07
C ARG A 117 -1.83 23.52 -21.83
N ALA A 118 -0.54 23.76 -21.59
CA ALA A 118 0.14 23.19 -20.44
C ALA A 118 -0.46 23.71 -19.11
N GLU A 119 -0.80 24.99 -19.05
CA GLU A 119 -1.48 25.58 -17.89
C GLU A 119 -2.90 25.02 -17.72
N PHE A 120 -3.63 24.78 -18.84
CA PHE A 120 -4.94 24.13 -18.79
C PHE A 120 -4.85 22.72 -18.18
N GLU A 121 -3.94 21.89 -18.65
CA GLU A 121 -3.77 20.52 -18.13
C GLU A 121 -3.32 20.53 -16.67
N ALA A 122 -2.37 21.39 -16.31
CA ALA A 122 -1.91 21.51 -14.92
C ALA A 122 -3.01 21.95 -13.97
N GLU A 123 -3.82 22.94 -14.36
CA GLU A 123 -4.98 23.41 -13.59
C GLU A 123 -6.06 22.34 -13.49
N LEU A 124 -6.36 21.62 -14.59
CA LEU A 124 -7.34 20.53 -14.62
C LEU A 124 -6.93 19.38 -13.72
N ILE A 125 -5.69 18.91 -13.85
CA ILE A 125 -5.16 17.80 -13.05
C ILE A 125 -5.10 18.18 -11.58
N SER A 126 -4.58 19.36 -11.25
CA SER A 126 -4.48 19.82 -9.86
C SER A 126 -5.85 19.98 -9.19
N ALA A 127 -6.84 20.52 -9.91
CA ALA A 127 -8.18 20.65 -9.41
C ALA A 127 -8.88 19.29 -9.25
N THR A 128 -8.66 18.37 -10.20
CA THR A 128 -9.12 16.97 -10.10
C THR A 128 -8.56 16.26 -8.87
N LEU A 129 -7.28 16.41 -8.60
CA LEU A 129 -6.62 15.84 -7.41
C LEU A 129 -7.19 16.39 -6.09
N ARG A 130 -7.87 17.53 -6.14
CA ARG A 130 -8.61 18.14 -5.01
C ARG A 130 -10.08 17.76 -4.99
N GLY A 131 -10.52 16.85 -5.84
CA GLY A 131 -11.89 16.34 -5.88
C GLY A 131 -12.86 17.18 -6.71
N LYS A 132 -12.37 18.14 -7.52
CA LYS A 132 -13.23 18.90 -8.43
C LYS A 132 -13.60 18.07 -9.65
N THR A 133 -14.84 18.16 -10.08
CA THR A 133 -15.39 17.48 -11.26
C THR A 133 -15.77 18.48 -12.35
N PHE A 134 -15.81 18.04 -13.59
CA PHE A 134 -15.95 18.90 -14.77
C PHE A 134 -16.96 18.34 -15.76
N SER A 135 -17.48 19.22 -16.61
CA SER A 135 -18.38 18.85 -17.71
C SER A 135 -17.65 17.99 -18.76
N LYS A 136 -18.42 17.17 -19.49
CA LYS A 136 -17.89 16.37 -20.60
C LYS A 136 -17.24 17.24 -21.69
N GLU A 137 -17.78 18.44 -21.92
CA GLU A 137 -17.25 19.39 -22.90
C GLU A 137 -15.86 19.86 -22.47
N LEU A 138 -15.68 20.30 -21.21
CA LEU A 138 -14.36 20.71 -20.72
C LEU A 138 -13.34 19.57 -20.80
N LEU A 139 -13.72 18.36 -20.38
CA LEU A 139 -12.85 17.20 -20.42
C LEU A 139 -12.45 16.77 -21.82
N SER A 140 -13.27 17.06 -22.85
CA SER A 140 -12.95 16.78 -24.25
C SER A 140 -11.77 17.60 -24.80
N TYR A 141 -11.39 18.68 -24.11
CA TYR A 141 -10.22 19.51 -24.44
C TYR A 141 -8.92 18.98 -23.82
N SER A 142 -9.01 18.04 -22.88
CA SER A 142 -7.85 17.50 -22.13
C SER A 142 -7.24 16.28 -22.79
N ASN A 143 -5.93 16.15 -22.62
CA ASN A 143 -5.17 14.94 -22.96
C ASN A 143 -5.69 13.70 -22.23
N LEU A 144 -6.32 13.86 -21.08
CA LEU A 144 -6.93 12.75 -20.34
C LEU A 144 -8.00 12.01 -21.16
N HIS A 145 -8.59 12.67 -22.16
CA HIS A 145 -9.64 12.10 -23.02
C HIS A 145 -9.11 11.36 -24.25
N ASN A 146 -7.79 11.36 -24.47
CA ASN A 146 -7.20 10.68 -25.62
C ASN A 146 -7.40 9.14 -25.53
N PRO A 147 -8.05 8.51 -26.56
CA PRO A 147 -8.31 7.06 -26.55
C PRO A 147 -7.05 6.18 -26.46
N GLU A 148 -5.92 6.67 -26.98
CA GLU A 148 -4.64 5.93 -26.97
C GLU A 148 -3.98 5.89 -25.58
N GLN A 149 -4.41 6.74 -24.66
CA GLN A 149 -3.86 6.87 -23.32
C GLN A 149 -4.80 6.37 -22.22
N ASN A 150 -5.88 5.69 -22.57
CA ASN A 150 -6.95 5.30 -21.66
C ASN A 150 -6.56 4.18 -20.65
N GLU A 151 -5.28 4.07 -20.31
CA GLU A 151 -4.74 3.12 -19.34
C GLU A 151 -4.03 3.84 -18.18
N GLY A 152 -4.01 3.21 -17.01
CA GLY A 152 -3.25 3.68 -15.86
C GLY A 152 -3.73 5.02 -15.26
N ILE A 153 -2.81 5.99 -15.13
CA ILE A 153 -3.05 7.28 -14.46
C ILE A 153 -4.07 8.13 -15.21
N ALA A 154 -4.01 8.18 -16.55
CA ALA A 154 -4.94 8.97 -17.37
C ALA A 154 -6.38 8.53 -17.18
N LYS A 155 -6.64 7.23 -17.22
CA LYS A 155 -7.98 6.67 -16.98
C LYS A 155 -8.49 7.01 -15.59
N THR A 156 -7.65 6.91 -14.58
CA THR A 156 -7.99 7.23 -13.19
C THR A 156 -8.33 8.71 -13.05
N LEU A 157 -7.50 9.61 -13.56
CA LEU A 157 -7.75 11.06 -13.52
C LEU A 157 -9.00 11.45 -14.29
N LEU A 158 -9.24 10.86 -15.47
CA LEU A 158 -10.45 11.13 -16.25
C LEU A 158 -11.73 10.70 -15.50
N GLN A 159 -11.68 9.57 -14.82
CA GLN A 159 -12.78 9.11 -13.97
C GLN A 159 -13.05 10.10 -12.82
N TYR A 160 -12.00 10.54 -12.09
CA TYR A 160 -12.13 11.58 -11.05
C TYR A 160 -12.71 12.87 -11.61
N ALA A 161 -12.15 13.37 -12.69
CA ALA A 161 -12.56 14.61 -13.32
C ALA A 161 -14.02 14.58 -13.83
N SER A 162 -14.51 13.40 -14.25
CA SER A 162 -15.87 13.21 -14.75
C SER A 162 -16.91 12.98 -13.65
N GLY A 163 -16.50 12.94 -12.37
CA GLY A 163 -17.40 12.65 -11.25
C GLY A 163 -17.95 11.23 -11.25
N LYS A 164 -17.34 10.32 -12.01
CA LYS A 164 -17.65 8.89 -11.87
C LYS A 164 -17.04 8.43 -10.56
N ASP A 165 -17.85 7.80 -9.73
CA ASP A 165 -17.40 7.21 -8.48
C ASP A 165 -16.22 6.26 -8.77
N ILE A 166 -15.03 6.73 -8.45
CA ILE A 166 -13.88 5.86 -8.39
C ILE A 166 -13.90 5.33 -6.98
N CYS A 167 -14.05 4.03 -6.90
CA CYS A 167 -13.90 3.33 -5.65
C CYS A 167 -12.47 3.56 -5.15
N THR A 168 -12.27 4.58 -4.30
CA THR A 168 -11.02 4.74 -3.58
C THR A 168 -10.82 3.52 -2.69
N PRO A 169 -9.60 3.21 -2.22
CA PRO A 169 -9.43 2.17 -1.21
C PRO A 169 -10.36 2.36 0.01
N VAL A 170 -10.64 3.60 0.39
CA VAL A 170 -11.59 3.93 1.48
C VAL A 170 -13.02 3.60 1.08
N ASP A 171 -13.46 3.94 -0.13
CA ASP A 171 -14.81 3.64 -0.62
C ASP A 171 -15.01 2.14 -0.80
N LEU A 172 -13.99 1.43 -1.27
CA LEU A 172 -14.04 -0.02 -1.37
C LEU A 172 -14.17 -0.67 0.01
N VAL A 173 -13.42 -0.21 0.99
CA VAL A 173 -13.51 -0.69 2.38
C VAL A 173 -14.91 -0.39 2.95
N ARG A 174 -15.46 0.79 2.66
CA ARG A 174 -16.81 1.19 3.09
C ARG A 174 -17.90 0.30 2.50
N GLU A 175 -17.84 0.01 1.20
CA GLU A 175 -18.81 -0.91 0.57
C GLU A 175 -18.80 -2.28 1.23
N LYS A 176 -17.60 -2.81 1.51
CA LYS A 176 -17.45 -4.09 2.18
C LYS A 176 -17.91 -4.04 3.63
N PHE A 177 -17.66 -2.93 4.32
CA PHE A 177 -18.19 -2.68 5.66
C PHE A 177 -19.72 -2.74 5.68
N ASP A 178 -20.40 -2.05 4.75
CA ASP A 178 -21.85 -2.06 4.66
C ASP A 178 -22.41 -3.47 4.42
N ARG A 179 -21.74 -4.27 3.58
CA ARG A 179 -22.11 -5.67 3.33
C ARG A 179 -21.95 -6.52 4.59
N MET A 180 -20.86 -6.37 5.32
CA MET A 180 -20.62 -7.03 6.59
C MET A 180 -21.66 -6.61 7.65
N MET A 181 -21.98 -5.33 7.77
CA MET A 181 -23.03 -4.84 8.68
C MET A 181 -24.41 -5.41 8.33
N LYS A 182 -24.68 -5.73 7.08
CA LYS A 182 -25.92 -6.41 6.68
C LYS A 182 -25.99 -7.86 7.20
N VAL A 183 -24.86 -8.54 7.28
CA VAL A 183 -24.79 -9.87 7.92
C VAL A 183 -24.99 -9.76 9.42
N LEU A 184 -24.31 -8.82 10.06
CA LEU A 184 -24.49 -8.55 11.48
C LEU A 184 -25.97 -8.21 11.80
N PHE A 185 -26.60 -7.39 10.96
CA PHE A 185 -28.02 -7.04 11.14
C PHE A 185 -28.95 -8.25 11.06
N ARG A 186 -28.61 -9.31 10.36
CA ARG A 186 -29.44 -10.52 10.24
C ARG A 186 -29.24 -11.48 11.40
N GLN A 187 -28.19 -11.28 12.21
CA GLN A 187 -27.93 -12.13 13.35
C GLN A 187 -29.06 -12.03 14.37
N GLU A 188 -29.51 -13.18 14.87
CA GLU A 188 -30.45 -13.30 15.97
C GLU A 188 -29.69 -13.67 17.25
N GLY A 189 -30.15 -13.24 18.40
CA GLY A 189 -29.51 -13.55 19.67
C GLY A 189 -29.10 -12.32 20.48
N ALA A 190 -28.80 -12.55 21.78
CA ALA A 190 -28.47 -11.49 22.73
C ALA A 190 -26.97 -11.15 22.81
N SER A 191 -26.13 -11.88 22.08
CA SER A 191 -24.68 -11.67 22.04
C SER A 191 -24.15 -11.81 20.61
N LEU A 192 -23.04 -11.12 20.32
CA LEU A 192 -22.34 -11.25 19.04
C LEU A 192 -21.81 -12.68 18.90
N GLU A 193 -22.13 -13.33 17.80
CA GLU A 193 -21.56 -14.64 17.46
C GLU A 193 -20.20 -14.47 16.77
N ILE A 194 -19.14 -14.94 17.41
CA ILE A 194 -17.76 -14.86 16.88
C ILE A 194 -17.65 -15.52 15.49
N GLY A 195 -18.47 -16.54 15.22
CA GLY A 195 -18.55 -17.22 13.92
C GLY A 195 -18.83 -16.31 12.72
N ILE A 196 -19.40 -15.11 12.95
CA ILE A 196 -19.62 -14.10 11.90
C ILE A 196 -18.31 -13.74 11.16
N LEU A 197 -17.16 -13.81 11.82
CA LEU A 197 -15.86 -13.59 11.21
C LEU A 197 -15.54 -14.57 10.07
N ALA A 198 -16.16 -15.74 10.07
CA ALA A 198 -16.00 -16.72 8.99
C ALA A 198 -16.99 -16.54 7.84
N SER A 199 -17.96 -15.60 7.94
CA SER A 199 -18.87 -15.30 6.83
C SER A 199 -18.11 -14.76 5.61
N GLU A 200 -18.67 -14.94 4.43
CA GLU A 200 -18.06 -14.46 3.18
C GLU A 200 -17.86 -12.95 3.21
N GLU A 201 -18.84 -12.20 3.68
CA GLU A 201 -18.79 -10.73 3.74
C GLU A 201 -17.78 -10.21 4.75
N ALA A 202 -17.63 -10.85 5.91
CA ALA A 202 -16.61 -10.48 6.88
C ALA A 202 -15.21 -10.84 6.37
N GLN A 203 -15.05 -11.98 5.71
CA GLN A 203 -13.79 -12.38 5.09
C GLN A 203 -13.40 -11.43 3.95
N ASP A 204 -14.34 -11.04 3.09
CA ASP A 204 -14.13 -10.09 2.01
C ASP A 204 -13.72 -8.70 2.56
N PHE A 205 -14.31 -8.26 3.66
CA PHE A 205 -13.91 -7.04 4.36
C PHE A 205 -12.49 -7.14 4.95
N ILE A 206 -12.16 -8.22 5.65
CA ILE A 206 -10.85 -8.48 6.23
C ILE A 206 -9.77 -8.52 5.13
N GLU A 207 -10.02 -9.21 4.04
CA GLU A 207 -9.11 -9.32 2.90
C GLU A 207 -8.89 -7.97 2.21
N THR A 208 -9.97 -7.20 2.04
CA THR A 208 -9.88 -5.86 1.44
C THR A 208 -9.04 -4.93 2.31
N HIS A 209 -9.31 -4.86 3.61
CA HIS A 209 -8.53 -4.05 4.54
C HIS A 209 -7.05 -4.49 4.58
N SER A 210 -6.80 -5.79 4.67
CA SER A 210 -5.45 -6.37 4.63
C SER A 210 -4.71 -6.04 3.33
N SER A 211 -5.39 -6.10 2.18
CA SER A 211 -4.83 -5.73 0.87
C SER A 211 -4.42 -4.27 0.80
N VAL A 212 -5.19 -3.36 1.39
CA VAL A 212 -4.82 -1.93 1.50
C VAL A 212 -3.51 -1.80 2.27
N LEU A 213 -3.38 -2.48 3.42
CA LEU A 213 -2.15 -2.47 4.22
C LEU A 213 -0.96 -3.09 3.45
N ASN A 214 -1.17 -4.21 2.75
CA ASN A 214 -0.14 -4.87 1.93
C ASN A 214 0.35 -3.96 0.79
N GLY A 215 -0.52 -3.10 0.27
CA GLY A 215 -0.17 -2.08 -0.72
C GLY A 215 0.94 -1.15 -0.28
N SER A 216 1.07 -0.88 1.03
CA SER A 216 2.05 0.06 1.59
C SER A 216 3.51 -0.35 1.37
N PHE A 217 3.80 -1.64 1.30
CA PHE A 217 5.16 -2.16 1.13
C PHE A 217 5.36 -3.02 -0.13
N ARG A 218 4.46 -2.91 -1.11
CA ARG A 218 4.53 -3.67 -2.37
C ARG A 218 5.88 -3.53 -3.07
N GLN A 219 6.51 -2.37 -2.98
CA GLN A 219 7.78 -2.06 -3.64
C GLN A 219 9.02 -2.29 -2.75
N VAL A 220 8.84 -2.66 -1.50
CA VAL A 220 9.96 -2.93 -0.61
C VAL A 220 10.62 -4.26 -1.00
N GLU A 221 11.91 -4.21 -1.32
CA GLU A 221 12.69 -5.40 -1.64
C GLU A 221 12.94 -6.24 -0.40
N MET A 222 12.44 -7.46 -0.38
CA MET A 222 12.61 -8.44 0.70
C MET A 222 12.45 -9.85 0.15
N SER A 223 12.82 -10.86 0.94
CA SER A 223 12.54 -12.23 0.56
C SER A 223 11.05 -12.51 0.48
N GLU A 224 10.66 -13.43 -0.40
CA GLU A 224 9.27 -13.86 -0.52
C GLU A 224 8.74 -14.46 0.78
N ALA A 225 9.60 -15.15 1.54
CA ALA A 225 9.23 -15.71 2.84
C ALA A 225 8.88 -14.60 3.85
N MET A 226 9.68 -13.52 3.89
CA MET A 226 9.40 -12.35 4.73
C MET A 226 8.08 -11.71 4.32
N ARG A 227 7.89 -11.43 3.04
CA ARG A 227 6.66 -10.82 2.50
C ARG A 227 5.41 -11.58 2.93
N LYS A 228 5.38 -12.90 2.74
CA LYS A 228 4.25 -13.75 3.14
C LYS A 228 3.91 -13.64 4.62
N ARG A 229 4.92 -13.56 5.46
CA ARG A 229 4.71 -13.44 6.91
C ARG A 229 4.16 -12.07 7.29
N LEU A 230 4.66 -11.01 6.65
CA LEU A 230 4.15 -9.65 6.85
C LEU A 230 2.71 -9.50 6.38
N GLU A 231 2.36 -10.01 5.21
CA GLU A 231 0.99 -10.00 4.68
C GLU A 231 0.03 -10.79 5.58
N ARG A 232 0.48 -11.93 6.08
CA ARG A 232 -0.30 -12.70 7.05
C ARG A 232 -0.50 -11.94 8.36
N SER A 233 0.52 -11.22 8.83
CA SER A 233 0.40 -10.34 9.99
C SER A 233 -0.71 -9.30 9.77
N ASN A 234 -0.76 -8.68 8.58
CA ASN A 234 -1.80 -7.72 8.23
C ASN A 234 -3.19 -8.35 8.19
N TYR A 235 -3.33 -9.57 7.67
CA TYR A 235 -4.61 -10.27 7.69
C TYR A 235 -5.10 -10.52 9.11
N VAL A 236 -4.21 -10.99 10.01
CA VAL A 236 -4.56 -11.21 11.43
C VAL A 236 -4.95 -9.91 12.11
N PHE A 237 -4.18 -8.85 11.89
CA PHE A 237 -4.49 -7.51 12.41
C PHE A 237 -5.85 -7.01 11.92
N SER A 238 -6.11 -7.12 10.61
CA SER A 238 -7.39 -6.73 10.00
C SER A 238 -8.56 -7.52 10.58
N GLY A 239 -8.40 -8.82 10.79
CA GLY A 239 -9.44 -9.65 11.38
C GLY A 239 -9.77 -9.30 12.83
N LEU A 240 -8.75 -8.96 13.63
CA LEU A 240 -8.96 -8.50 15.01
C LEU A 240 -9.66 -7.13 15.05
N LYS A 241 -9.25 -6.22 14.17
CA LYS A 241 -9.92 -4.93 13.98
C LYS A 241 -11.38 -5.11 13.60
N THR A 242 -11.66 -5.97 12.63
CA THR A 242 -13.02 -6.32 12.19
C THR A 242 -13.87 -6.83 13.34
N PHE A 243 -13.31 -7.68 14.19
CA PHE A 243 -14.04 -8.15 15.39
C PHE A 243 -14.41 -6.99 16.32
N HIS A 244 -13.52 -6.03 16.53
CA HIS A 244 -13.84 -4.85 17.34
C HIS A 244 -14.93 -4.00 16.70
N GLU A 245 -14.90 -3.78 15.40
CA GLU A 245 -15.93 -3.04 14.68
C GLU A 245 -17.29 -3.72 14.79
N LEU A 246 -17.36 -5.03 14.63
CA LEU A 246 -18.58 -5.82 14.82
C LEU A 246 -19.10 -5.75 16.25
N ASN A 247 -18.21 -5.84 17.23
CA ASN A 247 -18.57 -5.78 18.65
C ASN A 247 -19.09 -4.39 19.06
N GLU A 248 -18.49 -3.32 18.52
CA GLU A 248 -18.94 -1.95 18.74
C GLU A 248 -20.27 -1.66 18.02
N ALA A 249 -20.50 -2.28 16.86
CA ALA A 249 -21.73 -2.13 16.07
C ALA A 249 -22.90 -2.92 16.67
N PHE A 250 -22.65 -4.05 17.33
CA PHE A 250 -23.67 -4.98 17.79
C PHE A 250 -24.76 -4.33 18.69
N PRO A 251 -24.42 -3.52 19.71
CA PRO A 251 -25.42 -2.83 20.55
C PRO A 251 -26.35 -1.90 19.75
N SER A 252 -25.88 -1.38 18.62
CA SER A 252 -26.66 -0.47 17.77
C SER A 252 -27.82 -1.14 17.02
N LEU A 253 -27.94 -2.48 17.10
CA LEU A 253 -29.08 -3.22 16.53
C LEU A 253 -30.42 -2.87 17.18
N LEU A 254 -30.39 -2.45 18.45
CA LEU A 254 -31.59 -2.13 19.22
C LEU A 254 -31.70 -0.61 19.42
N ASP A 255 -32.94 -0.13 19.52
CA ASP A 255 -33.24 1.23 19.93
C ASP A 255 -33.25 1.36 21.47
N GLU A 256 -33.51 2.57 21.96
CA GLU A 256 -33.55 2.89 23.40
C GLU A 256 -34.63 2.11 24.16
N ASN A 257 -35.64 1.61 23.44
CA ASN A 257 -36.75 0.83 24.01
C ASN A 257 -36.50 -0.68 23.88
N GLY A 258 -35.33 -1.11 23.40
CA GLY A 258 -35.02 -2.53 23.18
C GLY A 258 -35.63 -3.12 21.91
N ASN A 259 -36.27 -2.34 21.05
CA ASN A 259 -36.80 -2.82 19.77
C ASN A 259 -35.73 -2.84 18.69
N ARG A 260 -35.83 -3.81 17.79
CA ARG A 260 -34.93 -3.90 16.66
C ARG A 260 -35.13 -2.73 15.68
N LYS A 261 -34.05 -2.02 15.34
CA LYS A 261 -34.05 -0.93 14.38
C LYS A 261 -34.30 -1.46 12.97
N THR A 262 -34.70 -0.55 12.06
CA THR A 262 -34.61 -0.82 10.62
C THR A 262 -33.14 -0.87 10.18
N PHE A 263 -32.82 -1.59 9.11
CA PHE A 263 -31.45 -1.67 8.61
C PHE A 263 -30.86 -0.30 8.28
N GLU A 264 -31.61 0.59 7.66
CA GLU A 264 -31.17 1.94 7.33
C GLU A 264 -30.79 2.75 8.56
N ARG A 265 -31.62 2.70 9.62
CA ARG A 265 -31.32 3.38 10.88
C ARG A 265 -30.07 2.78 11.56
N PHE A 266 -29.99 1.47 11.61
CA PHE A 266 -28.81 0.78 12.13
C PHE A 266 -27.55 1.17 11.34
N LEU A 267 -27.58 1.13 9.99
CA LEU A 267 -26.44 1.46 9.15
C LEU A 267 -25.98 2.90 9.37
N ASN A 268 -26.90 3.86 9.50
CA ASN A 268 -26.58 5.25 9.80
C ASN A 268 -25.89 5.40 11.17
N ASP A 269 -26.33 4.65 12.18
CA ASP A 269 -25.74 4.70 13.53
C ASP A 269 -24.30 4.16 13.54
N VAL A 270 -24.00 3.12 12.74
CA VAL A 270 -22.66 2.52 12.68
C VAL A 270 -21.70 3.22 11.69
N ARG A 271 -22.16 4.20 10.93
CA ARG A 271 -21.31 4.98 10.01
C ARG A 271 -20.13 5.64 10.73
N LYS A 272 -20.31 6.05 11.97
CA LYS A 272 -19.25 6.65 12.76
C LYS A 272 -18.14 5.65 13.10
N ILE A 273 -18.48 4.37 13.22
CA ILE A 273 -17.51 3.27 13.42
C ILE A 273 -16.65 3.16 12.17
N ASP A 274 -17.26 3.04 10.98
CA ASP A 274 -16.55 3.01 9.71
C ASP A 274 -15.63 4.23 9.52
N GLU A 275 -16.12 5.45 9.78
CA GLU A 275 -15.32 6.67 9.69
C GLU A 275 -14.12 6.65 10.66
N THR A 276 -14.33 6.18 11.87
CA THR A 276 -13.27 6.12 12.88
C THR A 276 -12.18 5.11 12.50
N TYR A 277 -12.57 3.87 12.19
CA TYR A 277 -11.63 2.78 11.96
C TYR A 277 -11.06 2.76 10.54
N ASN A 278 -11.88 3.03 9.53
CA ASN A 278 -11.52 2.81 8.14
C ASN A 278 -11.15 4.08 7.37
N SER A 279 -11.36 5.25 7.98
CA SER A 279 -10.88 6.53 7.43
C SER A 279 -9.78 7.14 8.30
N ASN A 280 -10.07 7.38 9.61
CA ASN A 280 -9.13 8.10 10.47
C ASN A 280 -7.92 7.25 10.88
N TYR A 281 -8.13 5.98 11.27
CA TYR A 281 -7.04 5.13 11.74
C TYR A 281 -6.28 4.45 10.60
N LEU A 282 -6.95 4.13 9.49
CA LEU A 282 -6.36 3.42 8.37
C LEU A 282 -5.06 4.07 7.87
N ARG A 283 -5.00 5.41 7.83
CA ARG A 283 -3.79 6.13 7.39
C ARG A 283 -2.61 5.92 8.35
N ALA A 284 -2.85 5.94 9.65
CA ALA A 284 -1.81 5.72 10.65
C ALA A 284 -1.32 4.27 10.61
N GLU A 285 -2.24 3.32 10.45
CA GLU A 285 -1.96 1.89 10.30
C GLU A 285 -1.15 1.62 9.03
N PHE A 286 -1.55 2.19 7.90
CA PHE A 286 -0.84 2.09 6.62
C PHE A 286 0.61 2.56 6.72
N ASN A 287 0.83 3.74 7.31
CA ASN A 287 2.17 4.30 7.49
C ASN A 287 3.02 3.45 8.45
N PHE A 288 2.42 2.90 9.49
CA PHE A 288 3.12 2.05 10.44
C PHE A 288 3.52 0.72 9.81
N VAL A 289 2.62 0.09 9.05
CA VAL A 289 2.89 -1.14 8.30
C VAL A 289 4.01 -0.93 7.29
N GLN A 290 4.01 0.20 6.57
CA GLN A 290 5.08 0.54 5.63
C GLN A 290 6.44 0.62 6.35
N ALA A 291 6.52 1.41 7.42
CA ALA A 291 7.76 1.57 8.18
C ALA A 291 8.25 0.24 8.77
N SER A 292 7.33 -0.57 9.32
CA SER A 292 7.66 -1.91 9.84
C SER A 292 8.20 -2.85 8.76
N ALA A 293 7.60 -2.85 7.57
CA ALA A 293 8.05 -3.68 6.46
C ALA A 293 9.42 -3.25 5.90
N GLU A 294 9.66 -1.95 5.79
CA GLU A 294 10.97 -1.41 5.40
C GLU A 294 12.06 -1.81 6.41
N MET A 295 11.74 -1.76 7.70
CA MET A 295 12.67 -2.14 8.76
C MET A 295 12.86 -3.66 8.82
N ALA A 296 11.82 -4.47 8.57
CA ALA A 296 11.94 -5.92 8.46
C ALA A 296 12.86 -6.34 7.28
N ALA A 297 12.73 -5.68 6.14
CA ALA A 297 13.60 -5.90 4.99
C ALA A 297 15.07 -5.52 5.27
N LYS A 298 15.29 -4.43 6.03
CA LYS A 298 16.66 -4.07 6.48
C LYS A 298 17.21 -5.10 7.45
N TRP A 299 16.39 -5.57 8.40
CA TRP A 299 16.80 -6.59 9.36
C TRP A 299 17.24 -7.87 8.66
N GLU A 300 16.49 -8.36 7.69
CA GLU A 300 16.83 -9.53 6.90
C GLU A 300 18.23 -9.40 6.25
N ARG A 301 18.55 -8.21 5.72
CA ARG A 301 19.87 -7.90 5.14
C ARG A 301 20.96 -7.83 6.22
N PHE A 302 20.69 -7.22 7.37
CA PHE A 302 21.65 -7.11 8.46
C PHE A 302 22.04 -8.50 9.00
N MET A 303 21.08 -9.42 9.06
CA MET A 303 21.34 -10.80 9.53
C MET A 303 22.23 -11.61 8.58
N GLN A 304 22.35 -11.24 7.31
CA GLN A 304 23.30 -11.86 6.38
C GLN A 304 24.75 -11.53 6.74
N ASP A 305 24.99 -10.35 7.27
CA ASP A 305 26.31 -9.90 7.70
C ASP A 305 26.60 -10.23 9.18
N GLY A 306 25.56 -10.47 9.96
CA GLY A 306 25.65 -10.71 11.40
C GLY A 306 26.41 -9.60 12.12
N ASP A 307 27.22 -9.97 13.09
CA ASP A 307 28.01 -9.03 13.89
C ASP A 307 29.30 -8.53 13.21
N ARG A 308 29.44 -8.69 11.89
CA ARG A 308 30.56 -8.08 11.14
C ARG A 308 30.55 -6.55 11.27
N TYR A 309 29.37 -5.95 11.29
CA TYR A 309 29.12 -4.53 11.50
C TYR A 309 28.41 -4.30 12.82
N TYR A 310 28.40 -3.04 13.27
CA TYR A 310 27.43 -2.60 14.27
C TYR A 310 26.19 -2.04 13.59
N LEU A 311 25.08 -2.12 14.28
CA LEU A 311 23.86 -1.42 13.93
C LEU A 311 23.81 -0.10 14.70
N GLN A 312 23.40 0.97 14.04
CA GLN A 312 23.27 2.29 14.66
C GLN A 312 21.88 2.85 14.46
N TYR A 313 21.25 3.28 15.56
CA TYR A 313 19.95 3.92 15.54
C TYR A 313 20.05 5.33 14.95
N ARG A 314 19.18 5.66 14.01
CA ARG A 314 19.11 6.96 13.32
C ARG A 314 17.71 7.53 13.40
N THR A 315 17.61 8.80 13.77
CA THR A 315 16.38 9.58 13.64
C THR A 315 16.30 10.22 12.26
N ALA A 316 15.12 10.76 11.91
CA ALA A 316 14.96 11.52 10.66
C ALA A 316 15.74 12.84 10.63
N GLY A 317 16.25 13.31 11.78
CA GLY A 317 17.11 14.50 11.89
C GLY A 317 16.37 15.84 11.72
N ASP A 318 15.05 15.87 11.71
CA ASP A 318 14.23 17.08 11.57
C ASP A 318 13.47 17.44 12.86
N ALA A 319 12.87 18.62 12.88
CA ALA A 319 12.12 19.14 14.03
C ALA A 319 10.84 18.34 14.38
N LYS A 320 10.46 17.36 13.56
CA LYS A 320 9.31 16.48 13.80
C LYS A 320 9.70 15.18 14.53
N VAL A 321 10.99 14.98 14.80
CA VAL A 321 11.45 13.86 15.63
C VAL A 321 10.98 14.10 17.06
N ARG A 322 10.34 13.10 17.66
CA ARG A 322 9.96 13.20 19.08
C ARG A 322 11.20 13.35 19.94
N PRO A 323 11.21 14.25 20.94
CA PRO A 323 12.36 14.43 21.84
C PRO A 323 12.82 13.11 22.45
N THR A 324 11.89 12.28 22.89
CA THR A 324 12.17 10.95 23.44
C THR A 324 12.88 10.03 22.45
N HIS A 325 12.48 10.01 21.17
CA HIS A 325 13.17 9.21 20.15
C HIS A 325 14.56 9.78 19.81
N ALA A 326 14.77 11.09 19.99
CA ALA A 326 16.08 11.71 19.79
C ALA A 326 17.12 11.17 20.76
N GLU A 327 16.73 10.73 21.94
CA GLU A 327 17.62 10.12 22.94
C GLU A 327 18.25 8.81 22.44
N MET A 328 17.57 8.07 21.58
CA MET A 328 18.13 6.85 20.97
C MET A 328 19.11 7.12 19.82
N ALA A 329 19.20 8.38 19.34
CA ALA A 329 20.05 8.69 18.20
C ALA A 329 21.52 8.35 18.49
N GLY A 330 22.15 7.63 17.56
CA GLY A 330 23.56 7.26 17.64
C GLY A 330 23.86 6.03 18.51
N ILE A 331 22.91 5.44 19.21
CA ILE A 331 23.11 4.14 19.88
C ILE A 331 23.65 3.16 18.85
N THR A 332 24.79 2.54 19.16
CA THR A 332 25.57 1.69 18.26
C THR A 332 25.88 0.38 18.95
N LEU A 333 25.34 -0.74 18.46
CA LEU A 333 25.43 -2.03 19.13
C LEU A 333 25.61 -3.16 18.09
N PRO A 334 26.15 -4.34 18.50
CA PRO A 334 26.09 -5.54 17.66
C PRO A 334 24.65 -5.89 17.25
N ALA A 335 24.47 -6.54 16.12
CA ALA A 335 23.15 -6.99 15.68
C ALA A 335 22.53 -8.04 16.63
N SER A 336 23.37 -8.78 17.35
CA SER A 336 22.99 -9.76 18.36
C SER A 336 22.59 -9.17 19.71
N ASP A 337 22.72 -7.84 19.91
CA ASP A 337 22.39 -7.20 21.18
C ASP A 337 20.87 -7.20 21.44
N PRO A 338 20.42 -7.62 22.66
CA PRO A 338 19.00 -7.63 23.03
C PRO A 338 18.28 -6.29 22.90
N PHE A 339 19.00 -5.17 22.93
CA PHE A 339 18.42 -3.85 22.68
C PHE A 339 17.53 -3.83 21.42
N TRP A 340 17.95 -4.52 20.35
CA TRP A 340 17.23 -4.57 19.09
C TRP A 340 15.94 -5.38 19.13
N GLU A 341 15.71 -6.18 20.15
CA GLU A 341 14.45 -6.91 20.32
C GLU A 341 13.30 -5.94 20.66
N GLU A 342 13.60 -4.93 21.48
CA GLU A 342 12.59 -4.02 22.03
C GLU A 342 12.58 -2.63 21.38
N PHE A 343 13.75 -2.11 21.01
CA PHE A 343 13.89 -0.70 20.59
C PHE A 343 14.18 -0.53 19.09
N TYR A 344 14.03 -1.59 18.31
CA TYR A 344 14.14 -1.50 16.85
C TYR A 344 12.94 -0.75 16.26
N PRO A 345 13.15 0.29 15.41
CA PRO A 345 12.02 1.09 14.90
C PRO A 345 11.11 0.30 13.96
N PRO A 346 9.82 0.72 13.82
CA PRO A 346 9.21 1.94 14.30
C PRO A 346 8.75 1.88 15.76
N ASN A 347 9.13 2.86 16.56
CA ASN A 347 8.81 2.92 18.00
C ASN A 347 7.58 3.79 18.30
N GLY A 348 6.62 3.86 17.39
CA GLY A 348 5.38 4.62 17.57
C GLY A 348 4.69 4.94 16.26
N TRP A 349 3.42 5.33 16.33
CA TRP A 349 2.66 5.81 15.17
C TRP A 349 3.37 6.99 14.50
N GLY A 350 3.58 6.89 13.17
CA GLY A 350 4.28 7.91 12.40
C GLY A 350 5.78 8.05 12.72
N CYS A 351 6.39 7.06 13.36
CA CYS A 351 7.83 7.02 13.57
C CYS A 351 8.56 6.92 12.22
N ARG A 352 9.60 7.77 12.04
CA ARG A 352 10.45 7.83 10.85
C ARG A 352 11.92 7.52 11.18
N CYS A 353 12.16 6.94 12.35
CA CYS A 353 13.48 6.48 12.74
C CYS A 353 13.88 5.24 11.93
N SER A 354 15.15 5.00 11.80
CA SER A 354 15.70 3.85 11.07
C SER A 354 16.97 3.33 11.72
N VAL A 355 17.48 2.22 11.23
CA VAL A 355 18.76 1.65 11.64
C VAL A 355 19.64 1.48 10.41
N VAL A 356 20.93 1.69 10.58
CA VAL A 356 21.93 1.52 9.53
C VAL A 356 23.11 0.71 10.03
N GLN A 357 23.77 -0.04 9.14
CA GLN A 357 25.04 -0.70 9.45
C GLN A 357 26.19 0.31 9.44
N VAL A 358 27.07 0.22 10.42
CA VAL A 358 28.25 1.05 10.55
C VAL A 358 29.51 0.22 10.80
N ARG A 359 30.65 0.73 10.33
CA ARG A 359 31.94 0.05 10.54
C ARG A 359 32.38 0.15 12.01
N LYS A 360 32.73 -0.96 12.61
CA LYS A 360 33.26 -1.06 13.99
C LYS A 360 34.48 -0.17 14.22
N SER A 361 35.34 -0.03 13.22
CA SER A 361 36.55 0.80 13.31
C SER A 361 36.27 2.30 13.38
N LYS A 362 35.08 2.75 12.95
CA LYS A 362 34.72 4.17 12.89
C LYS A 362 33.73 4.57 13.98
N TYR A 363 32.91 3.65 14.43
CA TYR A 363 31.83 3.90 15.38
C TYR A 363 32.02 2.96 16.58
N PRO A 364 32.44 3.46 17.76
CA PRO A 364 32.53 2.63 18.96
C PRO A 364 31.14 2.15 19.37
N ALA A 365 31.10 0.97 20.01
CA ALA A 365 29.86 0.47 20.58
C ALA A 365 29.44 1.37 21.77
N THR A 366 28.15 1.59 21.88
CA THR A 366 27.54 2.16 23.08
C THR A 366 27.53 1.08 24.17
N ASP A 367 27.70 1.47 25.40
CA ASP A 367 27.52 0.54 26.52
C ASP A 367 26.10 -0.01 26.53
N HIS A 368 25.95 -1.32 26.80
CA HIS A 368 24.64 -1.98 26.73
C HIS A 368 23.65 -1.40 27.75
N GLU A 369 24.09 -1.18 28.99
CA GLU A 369 23.22 -0.67 30.05
C GLU A 369 22.81 0.79 29.77
N GLU A 370 23.74 1.61 29.26
CA GLU A 370 23.44 2.96 28.77
C GLU A 370 22.41 2.92 27.65
N ALA A 371 22.57 2.03 26.66
CA ALA A 371 21.64 1.92 25.55
C ALA A 371 20.24 1.50 26.00
N MET A 372 20.15 0.50 26.90
CA MET A 372 18.88 0.08 27.49
C MET A 372 18.19 1.20 28.27
N ALA A 373 18.93 1.94 29.10
CA ALA A 373 18.38 3.07 29.85
C ALA A 373 17.82 4.16 28.92
N ARG A 374 18.53 4.47 27.83
CA ARG A 374 18.08 5.43 26.82
C ARG A 374 16.84 4.91 26.05
N GLY A 375 16.78 3.62 25.76
CA GLY A 375 15.63 2.98 25.13
C GLY A 375 14.39 3.02 26.04
N GLU A 376 14.56 2.74 27.34
CA GLU A 376 13.49 2.83 28.34
C GLU A 376 12.94 4.26 28.45
N SER A 377 13.82 5.26 28.56
CA SER A 377 13.45 6.68 28.57
C SER A 377 12.67 7.05 27.29
N ALA A 378 13.15 6.61 26.14
CA ALA A 378 12.52 6.89 24.85
C ALA A 378 11.09 6.35 24.72
N LEU A 379 10.80 5.21 25.34
CA LEU A 379 9.49 4.55 25.32
C LEU A 379 8.71 4.69 26.63
N GLU A 380 9.07 5.61 27.51
CA GLU A 380 8.37 5.85 28.78
C GLU A 380 6.88 6.12 28.59
N LEU A 381 6.50 6.80 27.52
CA LEU A 381 5.10 7.10 27.17
C LEU A 381 4.35 5.87 26.62
N ASP A 382 5.05 4.86 26.17
CA ASP A 382 4.47 3.58 25.75
C ASP A 382 4.25 2.66 26.96
N LYS A 383 3.45 3.11 27.91
CA LYS A 383 3.15 2.38 29.16
C LYS A 383 2.65 0.96 28.94
N LYS A 384 2.12 0.68 27.75
CA LYS A 384 1.58 -0.61 27.37
C LYS A 384 2.61 -1.51 26.67
N GLY A 385 3.77 -0.97 26.31
CA GLY A 385 4.83 -1.67 25.61
C GLY A 385 4.43 -2.14 24.21
N MET A 386 3.49 -1.44 23.56
CA MET A 386 2.97 -1.83 22.26
C MET A 386 4.03 -1.69 21.15
N PHE A 387 4.91 -0.69 21.27
CA PHE A 387 5.93 -0.42 20.26
C PHE A 387 7.29 -1.07 20.57
N ARG A 388 7.32 -1.96 21.57
CA ARG A 388 8.49 -2.76 21.92
C ARG A 388 8.50 -4.07 21.15
N PHE A 389 8.87 -4.01 19.87
CA PHE A 389 8.99 -5.20 19.03
C PHE A 389 9.95 -4.93 17.87
N ASN A 390 10.50 -5.99 17.32
CA ASN A 390 11.31 -5.94 16.11
C ASN A 390 10.56 -6.62 14.96
N ALA A 391 10.09 -5.81 13.99
CA ALA A 391 9.33 -6.31 12.85
C ALA A 391 10.08 -7.37 12.03
N GLY A 392 11.42 -7.27 11.95
CA GLY A 392 12.27 -8.22 11.23
C GLY A 392 12.47 -9.52 11.97
N MET A 393 12.70 -9.49 13.29
CA MET A 393 12.84 -10.68 14.12
C MET A 393 11.52 -11.44 14.23
N GLU A 394 10.44 -10.73 14.52
CA GLU A 394 9.12 -11.33 14.66
C GLU A 394 8.46 -11.66 13.32
N GLN A 395 8.97 -11.08 12.23
CA GLN A 395 8.44 -11.22 10.87
C GLN A 395 6.96 -10.83 10.80
N LYS A 396 6.63 -9.71 11.42
CA LYS A 396 5.30 -9.13 11.51
C LYS A 396 5.35 -7.64 11.24
N THR A 397 4.29 -7.09 10.64
CA THR A 397 4.12 -5.65 10.44
C THR A 397 3.55 -4.96 11.67
N MET A 398 2.73 -5.69 12.42
CA MET A 398 2.09 -5.22 13.65
C MET A 398 2.51 -6.11 14.81
N PRO A 399 2.80 -5.53 15.97
CA PRO A 399 3.10 -6.31 17.18
C PRO A 399 1.89 -7.15 17.58
N ASP A 400 2.16 -8.28 18.24
CA ASP A 400 1.08 -9.13 18.79
C ASP A 400 0.24 -8.38 19.84
N TYR A 401 0.86 -7.44 20.51
CA TYR A 401 0.18 -6.53 21.42
C TYR A 401 -0.07 -5.20 20.70
N ASN A 402 -1.26 -5.01 20.19
CA ASN A 402 -1.69 -3.86 19.40
C ASN A 402 -3.06 -3.35 19.90
N PRO A 403 -3.64 -2.28 19.35
CA PRO A 403 -4.92 -1.74 19.84
C PRO A 403 -6.08 -2.74 19.89
N TYR A 404 -6.00 -3.81 19.14
CA TYR A 404 -7.06 -4.83 19.01
C TYR A 404 -6.73 -6.14 19.73
N THR A 405 -5.74 -6.15 20.62
CA THR A 405 -5.38 -7.31 21.45
C THR A 405 -5.25 -6.93 22.92
N ILE A 406 -5.49 -7.88 23.83
CA ILE A 406 -5.39 -7.66 25.28
C ILE A 406 -4.07 -8.13 25.88
N LYS A 407 -3.31 -8.95 25.18
CA LYS A 407 -2.06 -9.55 25.66
C LYS A 407 -1.02 -9.62 24.58
N ARG A 408 0.26 -9.59 24.95
CA ARG A 408 1.34 -10.07 24.08
C ARG A 408 1.17 -11.56 23.88
N CYS A 409 0.57 -11.94 22.76
CA CYS A 409 0.27 -13.31 22.45
C CYS A 409 1.20 -13.79 21.35
N LYS A 410 2.26 -14.52 21.70
CA LYS A 410 3.14 -15.13 20.69
C LYS A 410 2.45 -16.29 19.97
N ASP A 411 1.61 -17.06 20.65
CA ASP A 411 0.95 -18.25 20.08
C ASP A 411 -0.49 -18.49 20.59
N CYS A 412 -1.22 -17.44 20.93
CA CYS A 412 -2.52 -17.51 21.60
C CYS A 412 -2.51 -18.14 23.02
N ASP A 413 -1.35 -18.50 23.52
CA ASP A 413 -1.22 -19.13 24.83
C ASP A 413 -0.42 -18.22 25.73
N MET A 414 -0.96 -17.09 26.12
CA MET A 414 -0.39 -16.40 27.25
C MET A 414 0.64 -15.30 27.04
N ASN A 415 0.48 -14.09 27.46
CA ASN A 415 1.12 -13.65 28.67
C ASN A 415 1.05 -12.17 29.02
N ASN A 416 0.79 -11.91 30.24
CA ASN A 416 1.38 -10.99 31.23
C ASN A 416 1.48 -9.48 30.92
N GLY A 417 0.59 -8.92 30.15
CA GLY A 417 0.39 -7.49 30.10
C GLY A 417 -1.05 -7.19 29.74
N LYS A 418 -1.85 -6.83 30.72
CA LYS A 418 -3.26 -6.48 30.50
C LYS A 418 -3.34 -5.13 29.79
N MET A 419 -3.85 -5.12 28.59
CA MET A 419 -4.50 -3.96 28.01
C MET A 419 -5.99 -4.13 28.26
N GLU A 420 -6.59 -3.24 29.01
CA GLU A 420 -8.04 -3.14 29.08
C GLU A 420 -8.52 -2.51 27.79
N LEU A 421 -8.95 -3.34 26.85
CA LEU A 421 -9.77 -2.94 25.73
C LEU A 421 -11.21 -2.93 26.24
N VAL A 422 -11.81 -1.78 26.20
CA VAL A 422 -12.90 -1.34 27.06
C VAL A 422 -14.22 -2.10 26.90
N PHE A 423 -14.39 -2.92 25.83
CA PHE A 423 -15.72 -3.45 25.52
C PHE A 423 -15.81 -4.93 25.18
N VAL A 424 -14.69 -5.64 25.08
CA VAL A 424 -14.71 -7.05 24.66
C VAL A 424 -14.23 -7.94 25.79
N PRO A 425 -15.02 -8.90 26.27
CA PRO A 425 -14.57 -9.88 27.24
C PRO A 425 -13.31 -10.61 26.77
N GLU A 426 -12.37 -10.86 27.67
CA GLU A 426 -11.07 -11.47 27.36
C GLU A 426 -11.20 -12.83 26.65
N ASN A 427 -12.16 -13.65 27.10
CA ASN A 427 -12.45 -14.94 26.49
C ASN A 427 -12.97 -14.84 25.04
N GLU A 428 -13.80 -13.85 24.76
CA GLU A 428 -14.34 -13.62 23.41
C GLU A 428 -13.27 -13.11 22.47
N LEU A 429 -12.43 -12.15 22.90
CA LEU A 429 -11.34 -11.65 22.09
C LEU A 429 -10.28 -12.74 21.81
N CYS A 430 -9.96 -13.58 22.80
CA CYS A 430 -9.06 -14.72 22.61
C CYS A 430 -9.65 -15.75 21.63
N ALA A 431 -10.95 -16.02 21.71
CA ALA A 431 -11.64 -16.92 20.77
C ALA A 431 -11.68 -16.34 19.34
N ALA A 432 -11.97 -15.05 19.20
CA ALA A 432 -11.93 -14.34 17.92
C ALA A 432 -10.51 -14.33 17.32
N CYS A 433 -9.49 -14.04 18.12
CA CYS A 433 -8.09 -14.08 17.68
C CYS A 433 -7.68 -15.48 17.19
N LYS A 434 -8.09 -16.52 17.92
CA LYS A 434 -7.85 -17.91 17.53
C LYS A 434 -8.53 -18.24 16.21
N LEU A 435 -9.80 -17.90 16.07
CA LEU A 435 -10.55 -18.11 14.83
C LEU A 435 -9.91 -17.38 13.64
N VAL A 436 -9.56 -16.10 13.78
CA VAL A 436 -8.90 -15.33 12.70
C VAL A 436 -7.57 -15.97 12.29
N ARG A 437 -6.77 -16.42 13.26
CA ARG A 437 -5.49 -17.12 12.98
C ARG A 437 -5.70 -18.48 12.29
N GLU A 438 -6.78 -19.17 12.60
CA GLU A 438 -7.18 -20.41 11.92
C GLU A 438 -7.66 -20.12 10.51
N LEU A 439 -8.49 -19.11 10.31
CA LEU A 439 -8.95 -18.67 8.99
C LEU A 439 -7.80 -18.23 8.08
N ALA A 440 -6.83 -17.52 8.62
CA ALA A 440 -5.60 -17.16 7.89
C ALA A 440 -4.78 -18.39 7.39
N LYS A 441 -5.04 -19.59 7.93
CA LYS A 441 -4.41 -20.85 7.55
C LYS A 441 -5.32 -21.78 6.75
N ALA A 442 -6.63 -21.66 6.97
CA ALA A 442 -7.62 -22.67 6.55
C ALA A 442 -7.71 -22.80 5.04
N ASP A 443 -7.75 -21.69 4.32
CA ASP A 443 -7.96 -21.70 2.88
C ASP A 443 -6.82 -22.43 2.14
N ALA A 444 -5.56 -22.14 2.49
CA ALA A 444 -4.40 -22.84 1.93
C ALA A 444 -4.41 -24.35 2.24
N LYS A 445 -4.86 -24.74 3.42
CA LYS A 445 -4.94 -26.15 3.82
C LYS A 445 -6.07 -26.86 3.08
N GLN A 446 -7.24 -26.25 2.99
CA GLN A 446 -8.40 -26.79 2.27
C GLN A 446 -8.11 -26.90 0.76
N THR A 447 -7.55 -25.84 0.16
CA THR A 447 -7.15 -25.84 -1.25
C THR A 447 -6.12 -26.93 -1.55
N ARG A 448 -5.11 -27.13 -0.69
CA ARG A 448 -4.12 -28.21 -0.86
C ARG A 448 -4.76 -29.58 -0.81
N ALA A 449 -5.70 -29.79 0.10
CA ALA A 449 -6.42 -31.04 0.21
C ALA A 449 -7.28 -31.30 -1.05
N ALA A 450 -8.01 -30.29 -1.50
CA ALA A 450 -8.83 -30.34 -2.71
C ALA A 450 -8.00 -30.47 -4.00
N ALA A 451 -6.83 -29.83 -4.07
CA ALA A 451 -5.93 -29.90 -5.23
C ALA A 451 -5.06 -31.16 -5.26
N LYS A 452 -5.04 -31.98 -4.21
CA LYS A 452 -4.23 -33.21 -4.16
C LYS A 452 -4.45 -34.15 -5.35
N PRO A 453 -5.67 -34.34 -5.89
CA PRO A 453 -5.90 -35.16 -7.08
C PRO A 453 -5.23 -34.61 -8.35
N LEU A 454 -4.88 -33.32 -8.38
CA LEU A 454 -4.18 -32.71 -9.52
C LEU A 454 -2.69 -33.09 -9.57
N GLN A 455 -2.14 -33.60 -8.49
CA GLN A 455 -0.74 -34.00 -8.45
C GLN A 455 -0.48 -35.16 -9.42
N GLY A 456 0.49 -34.99 -10.31
CA GLY A 456 0.85 -35.96 -11.36
C GLY A 456 -0.01 -35.84 -12.62
N THR A 457 -0.94 -34.87 -12.69
CA THR A 457 -1.70 -34.58 -13.91
C THR A 457 -0.93 -33.68 -14.86
N ILE A 458 -1.26 -33.77 -16.12
CA ILE A 458 -0.71 -32.95 -17.21
C ILE A 458 -1.78 -31.95 -17.65
N ILE A 459 -1.39 -30.68 -17.73
CA ILE A 459 -2.21 -29.60 -18.30
C ILE A 459 -1.61 -29.10 -19.61
N ARG A 460 -2.45 -28.59 -20.51
CA ARG A 460 -2.05 -28.12 -21.83
C ARG A 460 -2.62 -26.74 -22.13
N ASN A 461 -1.87 -25.95 -22.87
CA ASN A 461 -2.30 -24.64 -23.33
C ASN A 461 -2.43 -24.65 -24.85
N THR A 462 -3.36 -23.87 -25.40
CA THR A 462 -3.65 -23.83 -26.84
C THR A 462 -2.52 -23.25 -27.67
N HIS A 463 -1.71 -22.38 -27.09
CA HIS A 463 -0.60 -21.67 -27.76
C HIS A 463 0.79 -22.11 -27.29
N PHE A 464 0.87 -23.05 -26.34
CA PHE A 464 2.11 -23.58 -25.80
C PHE A 464 2.14 -25.10 -25.94
N HIS A 465 2.88 -25.60 -26.92
CA HIS A 465 2.81 -26.99 -27.37
C HIS A 465 3.60 -28.00 -26.50
N HIS A 466 3.76 -27.69 -25.21
CA HIS A 466 4.42 -28.59 -24.28
C HIS A 466 3.44 -29.08 -23.20
N ASP A 467 3.62 -30.30 -22.77
CA ASP A 467 2.91 -30.90 -21.66
C ASP A 467 3.44 -30.32 -20.35
N VAL A 468 2.58 -29.74 -19.50
CA VAL A 468 2.96 -29.12 -18.22
C VAL A 468 2.48 -29.97 -17.07
N ASN A 469 3.42 -30.45 -16.26
CA ASN A 469 3.15 -31.28 -15.10
C ASN A 469 2.73 -30.47 -13.87
N ILE A 470 1.79 -30.98 -13.09
CA ILE A 470 1.45 -30.47 -11.76
C ILE A 470 2.07 -31.37 -10.72
N THR A 471 2.94 -30.83 -9.90
CA THR A 471 3.62 -31.56 -8.82
C THR A 471 3.04 -31.17 -7.45
N GLY A 472 3.34 -31.95 -6.42
CA GLY A 472 3.03 -31.56 -5.04
C GLY A 472 3.72 -30.26 -4.62
N THR A 473 4.87 -29.94 -5.25
CA THR A 473 5.56 -28.67 -5.07
C THR A 473 4.79 -27.53 -5.74
N SER A 474 4.23 -27.73 -6.94
CA SER A 474 3.37 -26.78 -7.64
C SER A 474 2.20 -26.35 -6.74
N ILE A 475 1.46 -27.31 -6.20
CA ILE A 475 0.31 -27.07 -5.32
C ILE A 475 0.74 -26.31 -4.06
N ARG A 476 1.87 -26.69 -3.46
CA ARG A 476 2.40 -26.03 -2.28
C ARG A 476 2.85 -24.60 -2.57
N GLU A 477 3.59 -24.40 -3.66
CA GLU A 477 4.05 -23.05 -4.05
C GLU A 477 2.88 -22.15 -4.40
N TRP A 478 1.89 -22.63 -5.15
CA TRP A 478 0.68 -21.89 -5.46
C TRP A 478 -0.05 -21.42 -4.19
N THR A 479 -0.34 -22.35 -3.28
CA THR A 479 -1.09 -22.06 -2.05
C THR A 479 -0.28 -21.36 -0.96
N ASN A 480 1.04 -21.26 -1.12
CA ASN A 480 1.92 -20.52 -0.20
C ASN A 480 2.24 -19.10 -0.69
N GLN A 481 1.91 -18.74 -1.93
CA GLN A 481 2.21 -17.43 -2.47
C GLN A 481 1.36 -16.34 -1.80
N PRO A 482 1.92 -15.17 -1.48
CA PRO A 482 1.13 -14.03 -1.08
C PRO A 482 0.36 -13.52 -2.29
N HIS A 483 -0.94 -13.58 -2.21
CA HIS A 483 -1.77 -13.18 -3.33
C HIS A 483 -2.75 -12.11 -2.92
N LYS A 484 -2.79 -11.03 -3.68
CA LYS A 484 -4.01 -10.28 -3.83
C LYS A 484 -5.07 -11.22 -4.42
N HIS A 485 -6.28 -11.20 -3.91
CA HIS A 485 -7.38 -12.12 -4.32
C HIS A 485 -7.08 -13.62 -4.07
N PHE A 486 -6.53 -13.93 -2.93
CA PHE A 486 -6.08 -15.26 -2.52
C PHE A 486 -7.14 -16.37 -2.75
N LYS A 487 -8.40 -16.14 -2.35
CA LYS A 487 -9.47 -17.13 -2.57
C LYS A 487 -9.75 -17.38 -4.06
N ALA A 488 -9.84 -16.31 -4.85
CA ALA A 488 -10.08 -16.45 -6.29
C ALA A 488 -8.94 -17.22 -6.96
N LYS A 489 -7.69 -16.93 -6.60
CA LYS A 489 -6.52 -17.67 -7.11
C LYS A 489 -6.50 -19.12 -6.68
N ASN A 490 -6.90 -19.41 -5.45
CA ASN A 490 -7.00 -20.80 -4.98
C ASN A 490 -8.12 -21.57 -5.69
N GLN A 491 -9.25 -20.92 -6.00
CA GLN A 491 -10.29 -21.52 -6.84
C GLN A 491 -9.77 -21.81 -8.26
N MET A 492 -8.99 -20.91 -8.83
CA MET A 492 -8.35 -21.12 -10.14
C MET A 492 -7.43 -22.34 -10.15
N LEU A 493 -6.73 -22.65 -9.06
CA LEU A 493 -5.92 -23.86 -8.95
C LEU A 493 -6.80 -25.13 -9.08
N LEU A 494 -7.99 -25.11 -8.53
CA LEU A 494 -8.91 -26.25 -8.61
C LEU A 494 -9.47 -26.44 -10.02
N ASP A 495 -9.53 -25.38 -10.83
CA ASP A 495 -9.94 -25.39 -12.24
C ASP A 495 -8.76 -25.15 -13.21
N ILE A 496 -7.57 -25.51 -12.82
CA ILE A 496 -6.33 -25.13 -13.51
C ILE A 496 -6.28 -25.60 -14.97
N ASN A 497 -6.94 -26.71 -15.30
CA ASN A 497 -7.03 -27.20 -16.68
C ASN A 497 -7.67 -26.16 -17.60
N ASN A 498 -8.83 -25.63 -17.22
CA ASN A 498 -9.55 -24.62 -18.01
C ASN A 498 -8.79 -23.28 -18.01
N VAL A 499 -8.30 -22.89 -16.85
CA VAL A 499 -7.54 -21.63 -16.69
C VAL A 499 -6.29 -21.64 -17.55
N PHE A 500 -5.50 -22.71 -17.49
CA PHE A 500 -4.24 -22.78 -18.24
C PHE A 500 -4.45 -22.94 -19.74
N SER A 501 -5.46 -23.70 -20.16
CA SER A 501 -5.75 -23.91 -21.60
C SER A 501 -6.05 -22.59 -22.32
N ASN A 502 -6.63 -21.61 -21.63
CA ASN A 502 -7.04 -20.32 -22.19
C ASN A 502 -6.07 -19.17 -21.85
N ALA A 503 -5.04 -19.43 -21.05
CA ALA A 503 -4.07 -18.40 -20.65
C ALA A 503 -3.23 -17.92 -21.84
N ALA A 504 -3.07 -16.59 -21.96
CA ALA A 504 -2.28 -16.01 -23.04
C ALA A 504 -0.77 -16.17 -22.77
N TYR A 505 -0.05 -16.83 -23.66
CA TYR A 505 1.41 -16.94 -23.56
C TYR A 505 2.07 -15.60 -23.86
N LEU A 506 2.95 -15.13 -22.96
CA LEU A 506 3.61 -13.83 -23.07
C LEU A 506 5.10 -13.93 -23.45
N GLY A 507 5.72 -15.09 -23.25
CA GLY A 507 7.17 -15.28 -23.46
C GLY A 507 7.89 -15.87 -22.26
N THR A 508 9.20 -15.71 -22.20
CA THR A 508 10.06 -16.33 -21.16
C THR A 508 10.72 -15.32 -20.25
N THR A 509 11.18 -15.79 -19.10
CA THR A 509 12.05 -15.03 -18.19
C THR A 509 13.24 -15.90 -17.76
N ASP A 510 14.39 -15.26 -17.55
CA ASP A 510 15.58 -15.95 -17.06
C ASP A 510 15.37 -16.54 -15.66
N ASN A 511 16.19 -17.52 -15.30
CA ASN A 511 16.26 -18.09 -13.95
C ASN A 511 16.93 -17.10 -12.98
N HIS A 512 16.22 -16.04 -12.59
CA HIS A 512 16.75 -14.96 -11.74
C HIS A 512 17.16 -15.39 -10.34
N LYS A 513 16.65 -16.53 -9.86
CA LYS A 513 16.97 -17.04 -8.52
C LYS A 513 18.12 -18.05 -8.52
N GLY A 514 18.73 -18.29 -9.69
CA GLY A 514 19.79 -19.29 -9.83
C GLY A 514 19.37 -20.68 -9.35
N ILE A 515 18.09 -21.02 -9.52
CA ILE A 515 17.56 -22.30 -9.05
C ILE A 515 18.22 -23.41 -9.87
N LYS A 516 18.90 -24.28 -9.17
CA LYS A 516 19.61 -25.39 -9.78
C LYS A 516 18.67 -26.19 -10.67
N ARG A 517 19.07 -26.44 -11.93
CA ARG A 517 18.34 -27.20 -12.95
C ARG A 517 17.13 -26.52 -13.57
N VAL A 518 16.77 -25.30 -13.24
CA VAL A 518 15.77 -24.52 -13.98
C VAL A 518 16.48 -23.77 -15.08
N VAL A 519 16.06 -23.98 -16.33
CA VAL A 519 16.60 -23.30 -17.51
C VAL A 519 16.01 -21.90 -17.59
N GLN A 520 14.68 -21.82 -17.65
CA GLN A 520 13.92 -20.59 -17.74
C GLN A 520 12.49 -20.77 -17.20
N SER A 521 11.74 -19.69 -17.16
CA SER A 521 10.31 -19.74 -16.83
C SER A 521 9.49 -19.19 -17.97
N HIS A 522 8.42 -19.88 -18.32
CA HIS A 522 7.41 -19.49 -19.30
C HIS A 522 6.28 -18.78 -18.57
N ILE A 523 5.83 -17.66 -19.09
CA ILE A 523 4.88 -16.75 -18.46
C ILE A 523 3.60 -16.68 -19.27
N PHE A 524 2.47 -16.82 -18.59
CA PHE A 524 1.14 -16.75 -19.18
C PHE A 524 0.30 -15.73 -18.45
N GLU A 525 -0.48 -14.92 -19.15
CA GLU A 525 -1.40 -13.95 -18.57
C GLU A 525 -2.76 -14.60 -18.34
N VAL A 526 -3.32 -14.34 -17.17
CA VAL A 526 -4.68 -14.68 -16.77
C VAL A 526 -5.33 -13.52 -16.04
N GLU A 527 -6.63 -13.43 -16.05
CA GLU A 527 -7.38 -12.43 -15.31
C GLU A 527 -7.91 -13.02 -13.99
N VAL A 528 -7.74 -12.29 -12.89
CA VAL A 528 -8.25 -12.63 -11.57
C VAL A 528 -8.97 -11.42 -10.99
N SER A 529 -10.28 -11.52 -10.80
CA SER A 529 -11.10 -10.43 -10.24
C SER A 529 -10.91 -9.08 -10.96
N GLY A 530 -10.82 -9.11 -12.32
CA GLY A 530 -10.62 -7.92 -13.14
C GLY A 530 -9.18 -7.41 -13.20
N GLU A 531 -8.21 -8.12 -12.62
CA GLU A 531 -6.79 -7.75 -12.64
C GLU A 531 -5.94 -8.79 -13.37
N LYS A 532 -4.94 -8.31 -14.11
CA LYS A 532 -3.98 -9.16 -14.80
C LYS A 532 -3.04 -9.84 -13.82
N ASN A 533 -2.87 -11.13 -13.96
CA ASN A 533 -1.98 -11.97 -13.19
C ASN A 533 -1.18 -12.89 -14.11
N LEU A 534 -0.09 -13.45 -13.62
CA LEU A 534 0.84 -14.26 -14.39
C LEU A 534 0.93 -15.68 -13.83
N LEU A 535 0.64 -16.69 -14.66
CA LEU A 535 1.00 -18.06 -14.39
C LEU A 535 2.45 -18.30 -14.79
N ILE A 536 3.16 -19.04 -13.95
CA ILE A 536 4.58 -19.34 -14.12
C ILE A 536 4.76 -20.84 -14.30
N VAL A 537 5.32 -21.23 -15.44
CA VAL A 537 5.73 -22.61 -15.75
C VAL A 537 7.24 -22.65 -15.84
N ARG A 538 7.90 -23.53 -15.09
CA ARG A 538 9.34 -23.71 -15.12
C ARG A 538 9.74 -24.80 -16.10
N GLU A 539 10.75 -24.50 -16.91
CA GLU A 539 11.44 -25.46 -17.76
C GLU A 539 12.69 -25.97 -17.05
N TYR A 540 12.82 -27.26 -16.98
CA TYR A 540 13.97 -27.92 -16.35
C TYR A 540 14.96 -28.44 -17.39
N ASP A 541 16.24 -28.60 -17.02
CA ASP A 541 17.35 -29.00 -17.90
C ASP A 541 17.20 -30.43 -18.48
N TRP A 542 16.26 -31.20 -17.97
CA TRP A 542 15.91 -32.51 -18.52
C TRP A 542 14.66 -32.49 -19.43
N GLY A 543 14.20 -31.30 -19.82
CA GLY A 543 13.11 -31.11 -20.81
C GLY A 543 11.69 -31.22 -20.23
N GLU A 544 11.52 -31.19 -18.91
CA GLU A 544 10.20 -31.20 -18.26
C GLU A 544 9.72 -29.79 -17.99
N TYR A 545 8.41 -29.56 -18.21
CA TYR A 545 7.72 -28.33 -17.89
C TYR A 545 6.82 -28.55 -16.67
N VAL A 546 6.96 -27.69 -15.66
CA VAL A 546 6.24 -27.84 -14.38
C VAL A 546 5.54 -26.54 -14.01
N LEU A 547 4.25 -26.61 -13.71
CA LEU A 547 3.52 -25.48 -13.15
C LEU A 547 4.17 -25.07 -11.83
N HIS A 548 4.54 -23.81 -11.71
CA HIS A 548 5.19 -23.34 -10.48
C HIS A 548 4.24 -22.58 -9.57
N SER A 549 3.63 -21.50 -10.08
CA SER A 549 2.80 -20.62 -9.24
C SER A 549 2.02 -19.62 -10.09
N ILE A 550 1.20 -18.81 -9.41
CA ILE A 550 0.58 -17.59 -9.95
C ILE A 550 1.20 -16.37 -9.26
N SER A 551 1.35 -15.25 -9.97
CA SER A 551 1.95 -14.02 -9.44
C SER A 551 1.21 -12.80 -9.94
N ASP A 552 1.08 -11.77 -9.09
CA ASP A 552 0.60 -10.44 -9.44
C ASP A 552 1.73 -9.41 -9.46
N SER A 553 3.00 -9.86 -9.51
CA SER A 553 4.17 -8.97 -9.49
C SER A 553 4.30 -8.19 -10.80
N PRO A 554 4.19 -6.86 -10.77
CA PRO A 554 4.43 -6.02 -11.94
C PRO A 554 5.88 -6.09 -12.45
N GLU A 555 6.84 -6.42 -11.56
CA GLU A 555 8.25 -6.56 -11.94
C GLU A 555 8.49 -7.75 -12.86
N LEU A 556 7.64 -8.77 -12.75
CA LEU A 556 7.73 -9.94 -13.61
C LEU A 556 7.38 -9.59 -15.06
N TYR A 557 6.39 -8.71 -15.28
CA TYR A 557 6.06 -8.21 -16.63
C TYR A 557 7.24 -7.53 -17.34
N ASN A 558 8.03 -6.76 -16.58
CA ASN A 558 9.17 -6.01 -17.14
C ASN A 558 10.35 -6.92 -17.50
N LYS A 559 10.34 -8.18 -17.07
CA LYS A 559 11.41 -9.16 -17.28
C LYS A 559 11.09 -10.17 -18.38
N ILE A 560 9.89 -10.08 -18.97
CA ILE A 560 9.45 -11.01 -20.01
C ILE A 560 10.20 -10.69 -21.32
N LYS A 561 10.88 -11.70 -21.82
CA LYS A 561 11.46 -11.71 -23.17
C LYS A 561 10.37 -12.18 -24.12
N LYS A 562 9.91 -11.29 -24.99
CA LYS A 562 8.97 -11.64 -26.05
C LYS A 562 9.74 -12.40 -27.14
N GLU A 563 9.25 -13.56 -27.54
CA GLU A 563 9.74 -14.29 -28.68
C GLU A 563 9.34 -13.62 -29.99
#